data_b7b98aa2caf08e0aa28da9637601e6a2
#
_entry.id   b7b98aa2caf08e0aa28da9637601e6a2
#
_cell.length_a   1.000
_cell.length_b   1.000
_cell.length_c   1.000
_cell.angle_alpha   90.00
_cell.angle_beta   90.00
_cell.angle_gamma   90.00
#
_symmetry.space_group_name_H-M   'P 1'
#
loop_
_entity.id
_entity.type
_entity.pdbx_description
1 polymer ?
#
loop_
_entity_poly.entity_id
_entity_poly.type
_entity_poly.pdbx_seq_one_letter_code
_entity_poly.pdbx_strand_id
1 'polypeptide(L)'
;MSEKMLDKNYVKTIQADIVDITTFSTFFSKKKLHEIERANLLSDMKKNIDESDILIIKGDSGSGKTVLLSQFCQKYNAISIFISPTKPVSFTQEIVIADLIRQIQFLLDKSVLSELPETMQKLSIMYNKKITQLSYHAIKNEPVYIVVDGLYHLIEENIMFMNHLFELMPFGKKNIKFIFSDLFNETIFSQQIDKIRYKKREQTIPGLTSNEIKEIFNTDEIAVTDTEAEEIRATFNGNPMEVSELRYLMERENNDIYTTVDNIQKNSFDYILSKLSEESNSFKILPLIVYSGKDILTTELAQIIELDFKELEKAIENNYFLEVDNNVVKLRNEAYLVRLVIELSSYKKDTY
;
A
#
# COMPACT_ATOMS: atom_id res chain seq x y z
N MET A 1 28.75 1.44 28.82
CA MET A 1 27.55 0.77 28.23
C MET A 1 27.61 0.96 26.76
N SER A 2 27.87 -0.10 25.99
CA SER A 2 27.97 -0.04 24.54
C SER A 2 26.60 0.31 23.95
N GLU A 3 26.53 1.42 23.23
CA GLU A 3 25.43 1.68 22.31
C GLU A 3 25.37 0.51 21.32
N LYS A 4 24.48 -0.44 21.59
CA LYS A 4 24.06 -1.37 20.55
C LYS A 4 23.36 -0.52 19.50
N MET A 5 24.03 -0.24 18.40
CA MET A 5 23.37 0.15 17.17
C MET A 5 22.21 -0.83 16.97
N LEU A 6 20.99 -0.34 17.13
CA LEU A 6 19.80 -1.12 16.86
C LEU A 6 19.89 -1.52 15.38
N ASP A 7 20.09 -2.81 15.14
CA ASP A 7 20.12 -3.37 13.79
C ASP A 7 18.83 -2.94 13.06
N LYS A 8 18.95 -2.57 11.78
CA LYS A 8 17.79 -2.21 10.94
C LYS A 8 16.70 -3.30 10.95
N ASN A 9 17.08 -4.56 11.13
CA ASN A 9 16.18 -5.68 11.27
C ASN A 9 15.43 -5.68 12.62
N TYR A 10 16.10 -5.29 13.70
CA TYR A 10 15.48 -5.15 15.01
C TYR A 10 14.47 -4.00 15.02
N VAL A 11 14.80 -2.88 14.38
CA VAL A 11 13.86 -1.75 14.18
C VAL A 11 12.64 -2.17 13.37
N LYS A 12 12.83 -2.97 12.30
CA LYS A 12 11.73 -3.53 11.52
C LYS A 12 10.84 -4.49 12.32
N THR A 13 11.44 -5.33 13.16
CA THR A 13 10.71 -6.26 14.04
C THR A 13 9.90 -5.49 15.08
N ILE A 14 10.50 -4.49 15.74
CA ILE A 14 9.76 -3.63 16.67
C ILE A 14 8.65 -2.86 15.96
N GLN A 15 8.89 -2.34 14.78
CA GLN A 15 7.85 -1.71 13.96
C GLN A 15 6.74 -2.70 13.66
N ALA A 16 7.03 -3.93 13.29
CA ALA A 16 6.03 -4.96 13.08
C ALA A 16 5.21 -5.26 14.35
N ASP A 17 5.85 -5.43 15.49
CA ASP A 17 5.17 -5.74 16.75
C ASP A 17 4.26 -4.59 17.27
N ILE A 18 4.60 -3.33 16.94
CA ILE A 18 3.78 -2.16 17.32
C ILE A 18 2.57 -2.00 16.39
N VAL A 19 2.66 -2.54 15.26
CA VAL A 19 1.90 -2.18 14.09
C VAL A 19 0.79 -3.18 13.77
N ASP A 20 0.58 -4.23 14.55
CA ASP A 20 -0.59 -5.11 14.41
C ASP A 20 -1.95 -4.38 14.47
N ILE A 21 -1.91 -3.09 14.83
CA ILE A 21 -3.11 -2.26 14.95
C ILE A 21 -3.19 -1.19 13.85
N THR A 22 -2.16 -0.97 13.01
CA THR A 22 -2.07 0.22 12.19
C THR A 22 -1.85 -0.04 10.71
N THR A 23 -2.25 0.92 9.89
CA THR A 23 -2.08 0.97 8.43
C THR A 23 -0.64 0.89 7.97
N PHE A 24 0.30 1.22 8.86
CA PHE A 24 1.73 1.29 8.62
C PHE A 24 2.38 -0.09 8.43
N SER A 25 1.99 -1.12 9.22
CA SER A 25 2.61 -2.46 9.20
C SER A 25 2.49 -3.17 7.89
N THR A 26 1.38 -2.96 7.23
CA THR A 26 1.08 -3.67 6.00
C THR A 26 2.09 -3.38 4.89
N PHE A 27 2.62 -2.16 4.87
CA PHE A 27 3.52 -1.72 3.82
C PHE A 27 5.01 -1.83 4.20
N PHE A 28 5.32 -1.85 5.48
CA PHE A 28 6.72 -1.90 5.96
C PHE A 28 7.23 -3.31 6.27
N SER A 29 6.35 -4.25 6.56
CA SER A 29 6.77 -5.56 7.03
C SER A 29 7.33 -6.46 5.95
N LYS A 30 7.11 -6.18 4.65
CA LYS A 30 7.59 -7.07 3.58
C LYS A 30 8.06 -6.32 2.34
N LYS A 31 9.32 -6.55 2.01
CA LYS A 31 9.78 -6.54 0.63
C LYS A 31 9.06 -7.71 -0.05
N LYS A 32 8.02 -7.43 -0.84
CA LYS A 32 7.40 -8.48 -1.66
C LYS A 32 8.46 -9.06 -2.59
N LEU A 33 8.45 -10.36 -2.79
CA LEU A 33 9.48 -11.11 -3.54
C LEU A 33 9.84 -10.48 -4.90
N HIS A 34 8.97 -9.65 -5.46
CA HIS A 34 9.07 -9.08 -6.80
C HIS A 34 9.09 -7.55 -6.85
N GLU A 35 9.27 -6.90 -5.71
CA GLU A 35 9.37 -5.45 -5.68
C GLU A 35 10.80 -5.01 -5.97
N ILE A 36 10.95 -4.19 -7.01
CA ILE A 36 12.21 -3.52 -7.34
C ILE A 36 12.28 -2.17 -6.65
N GLU A 37 13.50 -1.74 -6.26
CA GLU A 37 13.72 -0.39 -5.76
C GLU A 37 13.95 0.58 -6.93
N ARG A 38 13.04 1.52 -7.12
CA ARG A 38 13.18 2.58 -8.13
C ARG A 38 14.00 3.74 -7.59
N ALA A 39 15.30 3.49 -7.36
CA ALA A 39 16.21 4.39 -6.65
C ALA A 39 16.28 5.81 -7.25
N ASN A 40 16.29 5.93 -8.57
CA ASN A 40 16.31 7.23 -9.25
C ASN A 40 15.02 8.02 -8.99
N LEU A 41 13.86 7.34 -9.08
CA LEU A 41 12.56 7.95 -8.84
C LEU A 41 12.42 8.40 -7.38
N LEU A 42 12.91 7.61 -6.42
CA LEU A 42 12.96 7.99 -5.00
C LEU A 42 13.86 9.20 -4.76
N SER A 43 15.00 9.30 -5.47
CA SER A 43 15.90 10.44 -5.39
C SER A 43 15.25 11.71 -5.95
N ASP A 44 14.54 11.60 -7.07
CA ASP A 44 13.79 12.71 -7.66
C ASP A 44 12.65 13.18 -6.76
N MET A 45 11.92 12.24 -6.14
CA MET A 45 10.91 12.57 -5.12
C MET A 45 11.53 13.36 -3.96
N LYS A 46 12.65 12.88 -3.44
CA LYS A 46 13.36 13.56 -2.35
C LYS A 46 13.75 14.98 -2.73
N LYS A 47 14.31 15.18 -3.92
CA LYS A 47 14.66 16.51 -4.44
C LYS A 47 13.42 17.39 -4.60
N ASN A 48 12.34 16.87 -5.18
CA ASN A 48 11.11 17.63 -5.41
C ASN A 48 10.46 18.07 -4.10
N ILE A 49 10.40 17.20 -3.09
CA ILE A 49 9.84 17.56 -1.79
C ILE A 49 10.77 18.51 -1.01
N ASP A 50 12.08 18.41 -1.14
CA ASP A 50 13.00 19.34 -0.49
C ASP A 50 12.85 20.76 -1.00
N GLU A 51 12.52 20.92 -2.28
CA GLU A 51 12.29 22.22 -2.92
C GLU A 51 10.84 22.72 -2.82
N SER A 52 9.95 21.98 -2.19
CA SER A 52 8.53 22.32 -1.99
C SER A 52 8.10 22.03 -0.55
N ASP A 53 6.85 22.39 -0.22
CA ASP A 53 6.23 22.05 1.05
C ASP A 53 5.30 20.84 0.90
N ILE A 54 4.74 20.68 -0.31
CA ILE A 54 3.83 19.60 -0.66
C ILE A 54 4.25 19.00 -1.99
N LEU A 55 4.33 17.67 -2.04
CA LEU A 55 4.52 16.90 -3.26
C LEU A 55 3.30 16.01 -3.49
N ILE A 56 2.71 16.08 -4.68
CA ILE A 56 1.60 15.25 -5.11
C ILE A 56 2.13 14.22 -6.10
N ILE A 57 2.01 12.94 -5.76
CA ILE A 57 2.42 11.82 -6.61
C ILE A 57 1.23 11.39 -7.46
N LYS A 58 1.34 11.55 -8.77
CA LYS A 58 0.30 11.21 -9.76
C LYS A 58 0.65 9.92 -10.51
N GLY A 59 -0.37 9.19 -10.89
CA GLY A 59 -0.25 7.98 -11.72
C GLY A 59 -1.53 7.17 -11.72
N ASP A 60 -1.70 6.35 -12.75
CA ASP A 60 -2.86 5.50 -12.92
C ASP A 60 -2.98 4.42 -11.84
N SER A 61 -4.11 3.75 -11.79
CA SER A 61 -4.28 2.56 -10.96
C SER A 61 -3.24 1.51 -11.36
N GLY A 62 -2.64 0.84 -10.38
CA GLY A 62 -1.60 -0.14 -10.64
C GLY A 62 -0.20 0.43 -10.97
N SER A 63 -0.03 1.77 -11.07
CA SER A 63 1.26 2.41 -11.39
C SER A 63 2.33 2.27 -10.30
N GLY A 64 1.99 1.69 -9.14
CA GLY A 64 2.94 1.46 -8.04
C GLY A 64 3.11 2.63 -7.08
N LYS A 65 2.17 3.60 -7.00
CA LYS A 65 2.23 4.74 -6.06
C LYS A 65 2.47 4.29 -4.63
N THR A 66 1.64 3.40 -4.13
CA THR A 66 1.72 2.89 -2.77
C THR A 66 3.06 2.23 -2.45
N VAL A 67 3.58 1.41 -3.37
CA VAL A 67 4.89 0.76 -3.23
C VAL A 67 6.00 1.80 -3.17
N LEU A 68 5.99 2.78 -4.08
CA LEU A 68 6.98 3.84 -4.12
C LEU A 68 6.96 4.69 -2.85
N LEU A 69 5.76 5.05 -2.35
CA LEU A 69 5.59 5.80 -1.11
C LEU A 69 6.08 5.01 0.11
N SER A 70 5.81 3.71 0.14
CA SER A 70 6.32 2.80 1.17
C SER A 70 7.86 2.77 1.16
N GLN A 71 8.48 2.60 -0.01
CA GLN A 71 9.94 2.64 -0.17
C GLN A 71 10.53 4.00 0.26
N PHE A 72 9.85 5.10 -0.07
CA PHE A 72 10.24 6.44 0.38
C PHE A 72 10.22 6.54 1.91
N CYS A 73 9.16 6.08 2.55
CA CYS A 73 9.04 6.10 4.00
C CYS A 73 10.14 5.28 4.69
N GLN A 74 10.47 4.10 4.16
CA GLN A 74 11.56 3.26 4.68
C GLN A 74 12.92 3.94 4.56
N LYS A 75 13.18 4.58 3.43
CA LYS A 75 14.48 5.18 3.12
C LYS A 75 14.72 6.47 3.91
N TYR A 76 13.69 7.28 4.10
CA TYR A 76 13.80 8.63 4.67
C TYR A 76 13.15 8.79 6.05
N ASN A 77 12.80 7.69 6.72
CA ASN A 77 12.18 7.69 8.05
C ASN A 77 10.95 8.63 8.14
N ALA A 78 10.07 8.58 7.15
CA ALA A 78 8.89 9.41 7.12
C ALA A 78 7.80 8.87 8.07
N ILE A 79 6.95 9.77 8.55
CA ILE A 79 5.67 9.43 9.17
C ILE A 79 4.69 9.12 8.05
N SER A 80 3.90 8.06 8.17
CA SER A 80 3.02 7.62 7.10
C SER A 80 1.60 7.33 7.55
N ILE A 81 0.67 7.57 6.65
CA ILE A 81 -0.73 7.20 6.77
C ILE A 81 -1.11 6.54 5.45
N PHE A 82 -1.42 5.24 5.49
CA PHE A 82 -1.92 4.48 4.35
C PHE A 82 -3.37 4.12 4.62
N ILE A 83 -4.26 4.65 3.80
CA ILE A 83 -5.70 4.41 3.90
C ILE A 83 -6.07 3.34 2.91
N SER A 84 -6.76 2.32 3.41
CA SER A 84 -7.15 1.16 2.62
C SER A 84 -8.62 0.87 2.80
N PRO A 85 -9.40 0.67 1.72
CA PRO A 85 -10.81 0.33 1.80
C PRO A 85 -11.04 -1.04 2.45
N THR A 86 -10.05 -1.94 2.39
CA THR A 86 -10.13 -3.27 3.03
C THR A 86 -9.80 -3.24 4.51
N LYS A 87 -9.35 -2.10 5.04
CA LYS A 87 -8.91 -1.93 6.44
C LYS A 87 -9.67 -0.80 7.13
N PRO A 88 -10.85 -1.05 7.69
CA PRO A 88 -11.63 -0.04 8.40
C PRO A 88 -10.84 0.69 9.50
N VAL A 89 -9.86 0.02 10.11
CA VAL A 89 -8.95 0.63 11.10
C VAL A 89 -8.14 1.79 10.52
N SER A 90 -7.90 1.80 9.21
CA SER A 90 -7.12 2.85 8.53
C SER A 90 -7.83 4.21 8.48
N PHE A 91 -9.13 4.23 8.69
CA PHE A 91 -9.97 5.44 8.77
C PHE A 91 -10.75 5.53 10.08
N THR A 92 -10.31 4.83 11.11
CA THR A 92 -10.79 5.01 12.49
C THR A 92 -9.95 6.08 13.17
N GLN A 93 -10.57 7.18 13.56
CA GLN A 93 -9.89 8.38 14.04
C GLN A 93 -8.95 8.12 15.22
N GLU A 94 -9.41 7.39 16.23
CA GLU A 94 -8.63 7.06 17.41
C GLU A 94 -7.39 6.24 17.06
N ILE A 95 -7.54 5.30 16.16
CA ILE A 95 -6.46 4.41 15.71
C ILE A 95 -5.40 5.20 14.95
N VAL A 96 -5.83 6.06 14.02
CA VAL A 96 -4.91 6.89 13.22
C VAL A 96 -4.14 7.87 14.11
N ILE A 97 -4.79 8.52 15.09
CA ILE A 97 -4.10 9.40 16.03
C ILE A 97 -3.13 8.62 16.91
N ALA A 98 -3.54 7.45 17.40
CA ALA A 98 -2.68 6.57 18.19
C ALA A 98 -1.43 6.15 17.42
N ASP A 99 -1.60 5.80 16.14
CA ASP A 99 -0.51 5.44 15.24
C ASP A 99 0.44 6.61 15.01
N LEU A 100 -0.08 7.78 14.68
CA LEU A 100 0.72 8.99 14.51
C LEU A 100 1.53 9.32 15.77
N ILE A 101 0.95 9.20 16.96
CA ILE A 101 1.67 9.40 18.23
C ILE A 101 2.84 8.43 18.35
N ARG A 102 2.64 7.15 18.03
CA ARG A 102 3.69 6.12 18.09
C ARG A 102 4.80 6.38 17.08
N GLN A 103 4.44 6.68 15.83
CA GLN A 103 5.41 6.99 14.78
C GLN A 103 6.24 8.23 15.14
N ILE A 104 5.62 9.30 15.64
CA ILE A 104 6.32 10.51 16.08
C ILE A 104 7.25 10.19 17.24
N GLN A 105 6.78 9.42 18.24
CA GLN A 105 7.61 9.01 19.38
C GLN A 105 8.84 8.23 18.89
N PHE A 106 8.63 7.24 18.01
CA PHE A 106 9.73 6.45 17.47
C PHE A 106 10.73 7.29 16.67
N LEU A 107 10.23 8.25 15.88
CA LEU A 107 11.10 9.18 15.13
C LEU A 107 11.96 10.03 16.06
N LEU A 108 11.37 10.54 17.16
CA LEU A 108 12.05 11.43 18.09
C LEU A 108 13.06 10.71 18.99
N ASP A 109 12.68 9.58 19.57
CA ASP A 109 13.41 8.96 20.68
C ASP A 109 13.84 7.52 20.41
N LYS A 110 13.49 6.96 19.22
CA LYS A 110 13.69 5.54 18.90
C LYS A 110 13.08 4.58 19.94
N SER A 111 12.10 5.05 20.68
CA SER A 111 11.37 4.29 21.69
C SER A 111 9.93 4.04 21.25
N VAL A 112 9.38 2.97 21.80
CA VAL A 112 8.01 2.54 21.56
C VAL A 112 7.15 2.89 22.76
N LEU A 113 5.99 3.46 22.50
CA LEU A 113 4.98 3.68 23.53
C LEU A 113 4.16 2.41 23.72
N SER A 114 4.30 1.77 24.87
CA SER A 114 3.51 0.59 25.23
C SER A 114 2.06 0.94 25.58
N GLU A 115 1.85 2.12 26.16
CA GLU A 115 0.53 2.54 26.60
C GLU A 115 0.12 3.89 25.99
N LEU A 116 -1.11 3.98 25.58
CA LEU A 116 -1.74 5.19 25.07
C LEU A 116 -2.98 5.53 25.92
N PRO A 117 -3.37 6.81 25.98
CA PRO A 117 -4.60 7.18 26.65
C PRO A 117 -5.83 6.52 26.01
N GLU A 118 -6.75 6.05 26.86
CA GLU A 118 -7.98 5.37 26.41
C GLU A 118 -9.05 6.31 25.84
N THR A 119 -8.97 7.61 26.12
CA THR A 119 -10.00 8.56 25.69
C THR A 119 -9.49 9.45 24.57
N MET A 120 -10.35 9.73 23.60
CA MET A 120 -10.05 10.60 22.47
C MET A 120 -9.52 11.98 22.89
N GLN A 121 -10.07 12.57 23.94
CA GLN A 121 -9.62 13.85 24.46
C GLN A 121 -8.15 13.81 24.92
N LYS A 122 -7.77 12.78 25.67
CA LYS A 122 -6.39 12.61 26.13
C LYS A 122 -5.43 12.26 24.99
N LEU A 123 -5.89 11.46 23.99
CA LEU A 123 -5.13 11.19 22.77
C LEU A 123 -4.84 12.47 22.00
N SER A 124 -5.84 13.34 21.81
CA SER A 124 -5.68 14.62 21.11
C SER A 124 -4.69 15.56 21.84
N ILE A 125 -4.75 15.62 23.17
CA ILE A 125 -3.78 16.39 23.97
C ILE A 125 -2.36 15.84 23.78
N MET A 126 -2.19 14.52 23.86
CA MET A 126 -0.92 13.85 23.65
C MET A 126 -0.37 14.09 22.25
N TYR A 127 -1.23 13.96 21.23
CA TYR A 127 -0.90 14.23 19.84
C TYR A 127 -0.36 15.64 19.64
N ASN A 128 -1.07 16.67 20.13
CA ASN A 128 -0.65 18.05 20.04
C ASN A 128 0.71 18.32 20.72
N LYS A 129 0.96 17.67 21.85
CA LYS A 129 2.27 17.70 22.51
C LYS A 129 3.35 17.10 21.62
N LYS A 130 3.08 15.94 20.98
CA LYS A 130 4.02 15.25 20.08
C LYS A 130 4.27 16.08 18.82
N ILE A 131 3.26 16.70 18.23
CA ILE A 131 3.43 17.62 17.08
C ILE A 131 4.31 18.81 17.45
N THR A 132 4.18 19.36 18.67
CA THR A 132 5.05 20.42 19.14
C THR A 132 6.51 19.95 19.22
N GLN A 133 6.77 18.79 19.81
CA GLN A 133 8.11 18.18 19.86
C GLN A 133 8.68 17.92 18.47
N LEU A 134 7.86 17.36 17.57
CA LEU A 134 8.22 17.11 16.17
C LEU A 134 8.63 18.39 15.45
N SER A 135 7.89 19.49 15.69
CA SER A 135 8.18 20.79 15.08
C SER A 135 9.54 21.33 15.52
N TYR A 136 9.88 21.20 16.81
CA TYR A 136 11.21 21.58 17.30
C TYR A 136 12.31 20.69 16.71
N HIS A 137 12.07 19.40 16.61
CA HIS A 137 13.00 18.45 16.01
C HIS A 137 13.28 18.80 14.55
N ALA A 138 12.23 19.04 13.75
CA ALA A 138 12.34 19.40 12.34
C ALA A 138 13.09 20.71 12.10
N ILE A 139 13.01 21.69 13.03
CA ILE A 139 13.76 22.94 12.91
C ILE A 139 15.24 22.75 13.18
N LYS A 140 15.61 21.87 14.09
CA LYS A 140 17.00 21.65 14.52
C LYS A 140 17.75 20.65 13.69
N ASN A 141 17.04 19.73 13.05
CA ASN A 141 17.62 18.62 12.31
C ASN A 141 17.16 18.68 10.83
N GLU A 142 17.01 17.52 10.22
CA GLU A 142 16.52 17.37 8.86
C GLU A 142 14.98 17.56 8.79
N PRO A 143 14.45 17.91 7.60
CA PRO A 143 13.01 17.95 7.38
C PRO A 143 12.33 16.63 7.75
N VAL A 144 11.15 16.74 8.32
CA VAL A 144 10.28 15.59 8.57
C VAL A 144 9.25 15.48 7.45
N TYR A 145 9.10 14.29 6.92
CA TYR A 145 8.14 13.98 5.86
C TYR A 145 6.91 13.28 6.46
N ILE A 146 5.73 13.73 6.06
CA ILE A 146 4.46 13.06 6.35
C ILE A 146 3.88 12.60 5.01
N VAL A 147 3.77 11.29 4.85
CA VAL A 147 3.27 10.64 3.64
C VAL A 147 1.86 10.17 3.87
N VAL A 148 0.95 10.53 2.99
CA VAL A 148 -0.47 10.12 3.05
C VAL A 148 -0.86 9.49 1.72
N ASP A 149 -1.25 8.24 1.76
CA ASP A 149 -1.71 7.47 0.60
C ASP A 149 -3.18 7.04 0.77
N GLY A 150 -3.88 6.89 -0.34
CA GLY A 150 -5.24 6.35 -0.37
C GLY A 150 -6.36 7.31 0.06
N LEU A 151 -6.13 8.62 0.14
CA LEU A 151 -7.15 9.61 0.51
C LEU A 151 -8.40 9.57 -0.37
N TYR A 152 -8.28 9.16 -1.63
CA TYR A 152 -9.41 9.07 -2.54
C TYR A 152 -10.48 8.08 -2.05
N HIS A 153 -10.10 7.03 -1.33
CA HIS A 153 -11.05 6.09 -0.71
C HIS A 153 -11.95 6.76 0.32
N LEU A 154 -11.47 7.82 0.99
CA LEU A 154 -12.27 8.54 1.98
C LEU A 154 -13.30 9.49 1.38
N ILE A 155 -13.09 9.92 0.14
CA ILE A 155 -14.04 10.84 -0.53
C ILE A 155 -15.38 10.14 -0.73
N GLU A 156 -15.35 8.87 -1.07
CA GLU A 156 -16.55 8.08 -1.33
C GLU A 156 -17.17 7.53 -0.03
N GLU A 157 -16.33 7.09 0.92
CA GLU A 157 -16.80 6.37 2.10
C GLU A 157 -16.93 7.23 3.36
N ASN A 158 -16.01 8.20 3.59
CA ASN A 158 -15.99 8.98 4.82
C ASN A 158 -15.34 10.37 4.67
N ILE A 159 -16.03 11.28 4.02
CA ILE A 159 -15.57 12.65 3.82
C ILE A 159 -15.37 13.41 5.15
N MET A 160 -16.12 13.05 6.20
CA MET A 160 -15.95 13.67 7.53
C MET A 160 -14.60 13.29 8.13
N PHE A 161 -14.21 12.04 8.03
CA PHE A 161 -12.89 11.58 8.48
C PHE A 161 -11.77 12.26 7.69
N MET A 162 -11.92 12.39 6.37
CA MET A 162 -10.94 13.10 5.54
C MET A 162 -10.74 14.55 6.01
N ASN A 163 -11.81 15.30 6.26
CA ASN A 163 -11.71 16.66 6.78
C ASN A 163 -11.00 16.68 8.13
N HIS A 164 -11.32 15.76 9.01
CA HIS A 164 -10.69 15.64 10.32
C HIS A 164 -9.21 15.28 10.21
N LEU A 165 -8.84 14.40 9.29
CA LEU A 165 -7.44 14.07 9.03
C LEU A 165 -6.64 15.30 8.60
N PHE A 166 -7.21 16.18 7.77
CA PHE A 166 -6.57 17.44 7.39
C PHE A 166 -6.40 18.39 8.59
N GLU A 167 -7.36 18.42 9.51
CA GLU A 167 -7.25 19.22 10.74
C GLU A 167 -6.13 18.72 11.67
N LEU A 168 -5.86 17.41 11.65
CA LEU A 168 -4.76 16.82 12.40
C LEU A 168 -3.39 17.11 11.78
N MET A 169 -3.31 17.40 10.48
CA MET A 169 -2.02 17.66 9.83
C MET A 169 -1.37 18.93 10.38
N PRO A 170 -0.08 18.88 10.74
CA PRO A 170 0.64 20.02 11.27
C PRO A 170 1.05 21.03 10.18
N PHE A 171 0.07 21.45 9.38
CA PHE A 171 0.29 22.46 8.35
C PHE A 171 0.83 23.76 8.95
N GLY A 172 1.69 24.46 8.20
CA GLY A 172 2.32 25.71 8.64
C GLY A 172 3.52 25.54 9.56
N LYS A 173 3.87 24.31 9.96
CA LYS A 173 5.07 24.05 10.76
C LYS A 173 6.31 24.00 9.86
N LYS A 174 7.33 24.78 10.22
CA LYS A 174 8.59 24.86 9.47
C LYS A 174 9.28 23.48 9.40
N ASN A 175 9.79 23.13 8.23
CA ASN A 175 10.47 21.87 7.92
C ASN A 175 9.65 20.58 8.13
N ILE A 176 8.32 20.70 8.23
CA ILE A 176 7.41 19.56 8.07
C ILE A 176 6.84 19.65 6.65
N LYS A 177 7.02 18.59 5.90
CA LYS A 177 6.70 18.51 4.48
C LYS A 177 5.75 17.34 4.22
N PHE A 178 4.89 17.47 3.22
CA PHE A 178 3.82 16.52 2.97
C PHE A 178 3.94 15.90 1.59
N ILE A 179 3.74 14.57 1.52
CA ILE A 179 3.65 13.84 0.26
C ILE A 179 2.29 13.15 0.22
N PHE A 180 1.51 13.44 -0.80
CA PHE A 180 0.19 12.83 -1.02
C PHE A 180 0.20 12.02 -2.30
N SER A 181 -0.48 10.86 -2.30
CA SER A 181 -0.83 10.20 -3.55
C SER A 181 -1.95 10.94 -4.26
N ASP A 182 -2.05 10.70 -5.56
CA ASP A 182 -3.03 11.34 -6.44
C ASP A 182 -4.45 11.30 -5.88
N LEU A 183 -5.11 12.44 -5.96
CA LEU A 183 -6.47 12.65 -5.51
C LEU A 183 -7.34 12.91 -6.73
N PHE A 184 -8.23 11.99 -7.05
CA PHE A 184 -9.17 12.14 -8.17
C PHE A 184 -10.08 13.37 -8.06
N ASN A 185 -10.21 13.95 -6.86
CA ASN A 185 -11.05 15.10 -6.61
C ASN A 185 -10.21 16.29 -6.15
N GLU A 186 -9.50 16.90 -7.09
CA GLU A 186 -8.68 18.09 -6.85
C GLU A 186 -9.44 19.22 -6.11
N THR A 187 -10.76 19.30 -6.30
CA THR A 187 -11.57 20.38 -5.75
C THR A 187 -11.61 20.40 -4.22
N ILE A 188 -11.81 19.25 -3.58
CA ILE A 188 -11.89 19.17 -2.11
C ILE A 188 -10.50 19.35 -1.50
N PHE A 189 -9.51 18.68 -2.08
CA PHE A 189 -8.12 18.78 -1.65
C PHE A 189 -7.57 20.20 -1.87
N SER A 190 -7.80 20.76 -3.06
CA SER A 190 -7.38 22.12 -3.39
C SER A 190 -8.00 23.13 -2.44
N GLN A 191 -9.28 23.02 -2.11
CA GLN A 191 -9.94 23.94 -1.16
C GLN A 191 -9.32 23.91 0.23
N GLN A 192 -8.83 22.76 0.69
CA GLN A 192 -8.17 22.67 1.99
C GLN A 192 -6.73 23.20 1.94
N ILE A 193 -5.99 22.86 0.89
CA ILE A 193 -4.58 23.25 0.75
C ILE A 193 -4.40 24.66 0.19
N ASP A 194 -5.32 25.18 -0.63
CA ASP A 194 -5.23 26.53 -1.18
C ASP A 194 -5.45 27.63 -0.14
N LYS A 195 -6.13 27.29 0.96
CA LYS A 195 -6.19 28.16 2.16
C LYS A 195 -4.81 28.34 2.80
N ILE A 196 -3.87 27.45 2.52
CA ILE A 196 -2.53 27.44 3.06
C ILE A 196 -1.56 27.80 1.93
N ARG A 197 -0.76 28.85 2.11
CA ARG A 197 0.22 29.32 1.12
C ARG A 197 1.43 28.39 1.09
N TYR A 198 1.28 27.18 0.55
CA TYR A 198 2.36 26.20 0.37
C TYR A 198 2.88 26.17 -1.05
N LYS A 199 4.17 25.94 -1.19
CA LYS A 199 4.79 25.63 -2.46
C LYS A 199 4.49 24.18 -2.80
N LYS A 200 3.68 23.96 -3.84
CA LYS A 200 3.28 22.66 -4.32
C LYS A 200 4.13 22.23 -5.51
N ARG A 201 4.39 20.93 -5.62
CA ARG A 201 4.89 20.26 -6.82
C ARG A 201 4.07 19.01 -7.08
N GLU A 202 4.03 18.63 -8.34
CA GLU A 202 3.45 17.38 -8.81
C GLU A 202 4.53 16.54 -9.48
N GLN A 203 4.44 15.24 -9.29
CA GLN A 203 5.34 14.28 -9.92
C GLN A 203 4.53 13.08 -10.39
N THR A 204 4.55 12.83 -11.71
CA THR A 204 3.92 11.65 -12.29
C THR A 204 4.89 10.47 -12.19
N ILE A 205 4.38 9.30 -11.78
CA ILE A 205 5.16 8.07 -11.80
C ILE A 205 5.18 7.54 -13.23
N PRO A 206 6.34 7.42 -13.87
CA PRO A 206 6.45 6.79 -15.17
C PRO A 206 6.22 5.29 -15.06
N GLY A 207 5.80 4.65 -16.14
CA GLY A 207 5.80 3.21 -16.26
C GLY A 207 7.19 2.60 -16.04
N LEU A 208 7.24 1.30 -15.85
CA LEU A 208 8.50 0.55 -15.75
C LEU A 208 9.29 0.67 -17.06
N THR A 209 10.60 0.77 -16.93
CA THR A 209 11.53 0.65 -18.04
C THR A 209 11.75 -0.82 -18.38
N SER A 210 12.26 -1.11 -19.59
CA SER A 210 12.57 -2.49 -19.99
C SER A 210 13.59 -3.15 -19.05
N ASN A 211 14.54 -2.39 -18.51
CA ASN A 211 15.48 -2.92 -17.50
C ASN A 211 14.79 -3.26 -16.18
N GLU A 212 13.88 -2.41 -15.70
CA GLU A 212 13.08 -2.69 -14.49
C GLU A 212 12.18 -3.92 -14.69
N ILE A 213 11.61 -4.10 -15.89
CA ILE A 213 10.83 -5.29 -16.24
C ILE A 213 11.72 -6.54 -16.19
N LYS A 214 12.89 -6.49 -16.81
CA LYS A 214 13.87 -7.60 -16.73
C LYS A 214 14.24 -7.93 -15.30
N GLU A 215 14.45 -6.93 -14.45
CA GLU A 215 14.77 -7.14 -13.03
C GLU A 215 13.63 -7.85 -12.31
N ILE A 216 12.37 -7.51 -12.58
CA ILE A 216 11.20 -8.19 -12.02
C ILE A 216 11.17 -9.66 -12.42
N PHE A 217 11.42 -9.99 -13.69
CA PHE A 217 11.37 -11.35 -14.17
C PHE A 217 12.58 -12.18 -13.75
N ASN A 218 13.78 -11.62 -13.73
CA ASN A 218 15.01 -12.35 -13.40
C ASN A 218 15.12 -12.78 -11.92
N THR A 219 14.18 -12.40 -11.07
CA THR A 219 14.18 -12.83 -9.66
C THR A 219 13.74 -14.28 -9.47
N ASP A 220 13.07 -14.91 -10.45
CA ASP A 220 12.49 -16.25 -10.34
C ASP A 220 12.77 -17.17 -11.54
N GLU A 221 13.97 -17.15 -12.06
CA GLU A 221 14.42 -18.07 -13.12
C GLU A 221 13.70 -17.90 -14.49
N ILE A 222 12.81 -16.94 -14.63
CA ILE A 222 12.22 -16.59 -15.93
C ILE A 222 13.14 -15.60 -16.63
N ALA A 223 13.90 -16.09 -17.60
CA ALA A 223 14.77 -15.22 -18.39
C ALA A 223 13.95 -14.47 -19.45
N VAL A 224 13.93 -13.14 -19.38
CA VAL A 224 13.30 -12.26 -20.37
C VAL A 224 14.41 -11.53 -21.15
N THR A 225 14.36 -11.64 -22.47
CA THR A 225 15.28 -10.95 -23.37
C THR A 225 15.00 -9.46 -23.44
N ASP A 226 15.94 -8.67 -24.00
CA ASP A 226 15.73 -7.23 -24.19
C ASP A 226 14.54 -6.93 -25.10
N THR A 227 14.35 -7.74 -26.16
CA THR A 227 13.24 -7.60 -27.09
C THR A 227 11.90 -7.87 -26.42
N GLU A 228 11.81 -8.95 -25.64
CA GLU A 228 10.59 -9.29 -24.88
C GLU A 228 10.27 -8.26 -23.82
N ALA A 229 11.25 -7.76 -23.11
CA ALA A 229 11.03 -6.70 -22.11
C ALA A 229 10.52 -5.40 -22.75
N GLU A 230 11.01 -5.05 -23.93
CA GLU A 230 10.52 -3.86 -24.68
C GLU A 230 9.10 -4.07 -25.18
N GLU A 231 8.77 -5.26 -25.63
CA GLU A 231 7.41 -5.63 -26.05
C GLU A 231 6.42 -5.60 -24.88
N ILE A 232 6.77 -6.19 -23.74
CA ILE A 232 5.98 -6.12 -22.50
C ILE A 232 5.77 -4.65 -22.12
N ARG A 233 6.84 -3.84 -22.15
CA ARG A 233 6.75 -2.42 -21.85
C ARG A 233 5.81 -1.67 -22.80
N ALA A 234 5.91 -1.93 -24.07
CA ALA A 234 5.07 -1.30 -25.09
C ALA A 234 3.59 -1.72 -24.95
N THR A 235 3.34 -3.00 -24.67
CA THR A 235 1.99 -3.55 -24.53
C THR A 235 1.25 -3.00 -23.32
N PHE A 236 1.91 -2.99 -22.17
CA PHE A 236 1.30 -2.60 -20.88
C PHE A 236 1.65 -1.17 -20.45
N ASN A 237 2.26 -0.40 -21.33
CA ASN A 237 2.76 0.94 -21.00
C ASN A 237 3.64 0.97 -19.73
N GLY A 238 4.30 -0.16 -19.45
CA GLY A 238 5.10 -0.35 -18.24
C GLY A 238 4.29 -0.32 -16.94
N ASN A 239 2.99 -0.63 -16.95
CA ASN A 239 2.18 -0.68 -15.73
C ASN A 239 2.66 -1.82 -14.82
N PRO A 240 3.15 -1.52 -13.58
CA PRO A 240 3.69 -2.55 -12.69
C PRO A 240 2.70 -3.66 -12.33
N MET A 241 1.42 -3.34 -12.24
CA MET A 241 0.38 -4.32 -11.91
C MET A 241 0.23 -5.34 -13.05
N GLU A 242 0.09 -4.86 -14.29
CA GLU A 242 -0.06 -5.73 -15.46
C GLU A 242 1.19 -6.57 -15.73
N VAL A 243 2.38 -6.00 -15.51
CA VAL A 243 3.65 -6.74 -15.58
C VAL A 243 3.71 -7.86 -14.52
N SER A 244 3.22 -7.59 -13.31
CA SER A 244 3.14 -8.60 -12.24
C SER A 244 2.12 -9.70 -12.55
N GLU A 245 1.01 -9.36 -13.18
CA GLU A 245 0.00 -10.31 -13.67
C GLU A 245 0.57 -11.22 -14.75
N LEU A 246 1.23 -10.63 -15.75
CA LEU A 246 1.90 -11.38 -16.81
C LEU A 246 2.88 -12.41 -16.23
N ARG A 247 3.74 -11.96 -15.33
CA ARG A 247 4.71 -12.83 -14.68
C ARG A 247 4.04 -13.99 -13.96
N TYR A 248 3.03 -13.71 -13.14
CA TYR A 248 2.29 -14.74 -12.42
C TYR A 248 1.70 -15.81 -13.34
N LEU A 249 1.12 -15.37 -14.46
CA LEU A 249 0.53 -16.31 -15.44
C LEU A 249 1.60 -17.15 -16.14
N MET A 250 2.73 -16.57 -16.48
CA MET A 250 3.85 -17.31 -17.08
C MET A 250 4.39 -18.39 -16.15
N GLU A 251 4.53 -18.11 -14.86
CA GLU A 251 4.96 -19.08 -13.85
C GLU A 251 4.02 -20.28 -13.75
N ARG A 252 2.73 -20.06 -13.95
CA ARG A 252 1.70 -21.12 -13.75
C ARG A 252 1.31 -21.87 -14.98
N GLU A 253 1.24 -21.21 -16.11
CA GLU A 253 0.73 -21.81 -17.34
C GLU A 253 1.83 -22.45 -18.18
N ASN A 254 3.09 -22.20 -17.82
CA ASN A 254 4.25 -22.63 -18.59
C ASN A 254 4.16 -22.22 -20.08
N ASN A 255 3.43 -21.15 -20.35
CA ASN A 255 3.22 -20.59 -21.68
C ASN A 255 4.38 -19.67 -22.06
N ASP A 256 4.59 -19.51 -23.36
CA ASP A 256 5.48 -18.47 -23.84
C ASP A 256 4.88 -17.06 -23.59
N ILE A 257 5.76 -16.08 -23.61
CA ILE A 257 5.43 -14.68 -23.35
C ILE A 257 4.34 -14.15 -24.28
N TYR A 258 4.44 -14.46 -25.56
CA TYR A 258 3.55 -13.90 -26.58
C TYR A 258 2.12 -14.41 -26.43
N THR A 259 1.96 -15.70 -26.19
CA THR A 259 0.65 -16.31 -25.93
C THR A 259 0.02 -15.73 -24.67
N THR A 260 0.82 -15.50 -23.62
CA THR A 260 0.31 -14.95 -22.37
C THR A 260 -0.04 -13.47 -22.50
N VAL A 261 0.78 -12.68 -23.20
CA VAL A 261 0.50 -11.26 -23.51
C VAL A 261 -0.80 -11.11 -24.31
N ASP A 262 -1.00 -11.92 -25.36
CA ASP A 262 -2.23 -11.90 -26.16
C ASP A 262 -3.49 -12.19 -25.32
N ASN A 263 -3.39 -13.09 -24.37
CA ASN A 263 -4.49 -13.43 -23.48
C ASN A 263 -4.82 -12.29 -22.51
N ILE A 264 -3.79 -11.62 -21.97
CA ILE A 264 -3.95 -10.51 -21.02
C ILE A 264 -4.44 -9.24 -21.70
N GLN A 265 -3.99 -8.93 -22.92
CA GLN A 265 -4.40 -7.73 -23.66
C GLN A 265 -5.92 -7.60 -23.85
N LYS A 266 -6.63 -8.71 -23.90
CA LYS A 266 -8.09 -8.71 -24.10
C LYS A 266 -8.85 -8.28 -22.85
N ASN A 267 -8.42 -8.66 -21.69
CA ASN A 267 -8.83 -8.24 -20.34
C ASN A 267 -8.14 -9.13 -19.29
N SER A 268 -7.06 -8.66 -18.70
CA SER A 268 -6.27 -9.44 -17.74
C SER A 268 -7.10 -9.95 -16.56
N PHE A 269 -7.95 -9.09 -16.00
CA PHE A 269 -8.79 -9.44 -14.87
C PHE A 269 -9.78 -10.55 -15.20
N ASP A 270 -10.53 -10.42 -16.32
CA ASP A 270 -11.51 -11.43 -16.71
C ASP A 270 -10.85 -12.74 -17.10
N TYR A 271 -9.67 -12.67 -17.72
CA TYR A 271 -8.88 -13.85 -18.04
C TYR A 271 -8.47 -14.60 -16.76
N ILE A 272 -7.91 -13.88 -15.77
CA ILE A 272 -7.51 -14.48 -14.50
C ILE A 272 -8.73 -15.02 -13.74
N LEU A 273 -9.83 -14.29 -13.71
CA LEU A 273 -11.06 -14.73 -13.06
C LEU A 273 -11.64 -15.98 -13.70
N SER A 274 -11.60 -16.07 -15.04
CA SER A 274 -12.07 -17.25 -15.79
C SER A 274 -11.26 -18.54 -15.52
N LYS A 275 -10.03 -18.39 -15.02
CA LYS A 275 -9.20 -19.54 -14.60
C LYS A 275 -9.60 -20.12 -13.24
N LEU A 276 -10.38 -19.39 -12.46
CA LEU A 276 -10.94 -19.89 -11.22
C LEU A 276 -12.22 -20.67 -11.53
N SER A 277 -12.18 -21.99 -11.37
CA SER A 277 -13.38 -22.82 -11.47
C SER A 277 -14.33 -22.51 -10.32
N GLU A 278 -15.61 -22.29 -10.60
CA GLU A 278 -16.66 -22.01 -9.59
C GLU A 278 -16.78 -23.13 -8.53
N GLU A 279 -16.47 -24.37 -8.92
CA GLU A 279 -16.47 -25.50 -7.99
C GLU A 279 -15.18 -25.62 -7.17
N SER A 280 -14.16 -24.82 -7.50
CA SER A 280 -12.87 -24.89 -6.82
C SER A 280 -12.94 -24.26 -5.42
N ASN A 281 -12.14 -24.81 -4.49
CA ASN A 281 -11.98 -24.19 -3.18
C ASN A 281 -11.37 -22.78 -3.30
N SER A 282 -10.56 -22.52 -4.31
CA SER A 282 -10.00 -21.20 -4.60
C SER A 282 -11.09 -20.16 -4.89
N PHE A 283 -12.14 -20.53 -5.63
CA PHE A 283 -13.27 -19.64 -5.90
C PHE A 283 -14.13 -19.41 -4.66
N LYS A 284 -14.34 -20.44 -3.82
CA LYS A 284 -15.14 -20.34 -2.58
C LYS A 284 -14.53 -19.41 -1.54
N ILE A 285 -13.19 -19.32 -1.49
CA ILE A 285 -12.46 -18.44 -0.57
C ILE A 285 -12.62 -16.97 -0.96
N LEU A 286 -12.57 -16.67 -2.25
CA LEU A 286 -12.53 -15.30 -2.77
C LEU A 286 -13.69 -14.43 -2.29
N PRO A 287 -14.97 -14.86 -2.35
CA PRO A 287 -16.09 -14.08 -1.82
C PRO A 287 -16.00 -13.81 -0.33
N LEU A 288 -15.48 -14.76 0.47
CA LEU A 288 -15.32 -14.57 1.90
C LEU A 288 -14.36 -13.42 2.22
N ILE A 289 -13.24 -13.34 1.52
CA ILE A 289 -12.28 -12.25 1.68
C ILE A 289 -12.85 -10.93 1.16
N VAL A 290 -13.46 -10.92 -0.02
CA VAL A 290 -14.00 -9.72 -0.67
C VAL A 290 -15.13 -9.11 0.15
N TYR A 291 -16.08 -9.92 0.61
CA TYR A 291 -17.28 -9.42 1.33
C TYR A 291 -17.07 -9.25 2.84
N SER A 292 -16.04 -9.85 3.42
CA SER A 292 -15.73 -9.59 4.84
C SER A 292 -15.23 -8.16 5.06
N GLY A 293 -14.64 -7.55 4.02
CA GLY A 293 -14.02 -6.22 4.11
C GLY A 293 -12.83 -6.18 5.08
N LYS A 294 -12.27 -7.34 5.44
CA LYS A 294 -11.14 -7.47 6.36
C LYS A 294 -10.30 -8.70 6.03
N ASP A 295 -9.07 -8.64 6.47
CA ASP A 295 -8.16 -9.78 6.42
C ASP A 295 -8.64 -10.90 7.36
N ILE A 296 -8.54 -12.17 6.95
CA ILE A 296 -9.02 -13.32 7.74
C ILE A 296 -7.83 -14.22 8.11
N LEU A 297 -7.76 -14.64 9.37
CA LEU A 297 -6.74 -15.60 9.79
C LEU A 297 -6.88 -16.93 9.03
N THR A 298 -5.76 -17.52 8.61
CA THR A 298 -5.76 -18.82 7.91
C THR A 298 -6.47 -19.90 8.70
N THR A 299 -6.33 -19.89 10.04
CA THR A 299 -7.02 -20.84 10.94
C THR A 299 -8.52 -20.65 10.96
N GLU A 300 -9.00 -19.40 10.98
CA GLU A 300 -10.42 -19.09 10.92
C GLU A 300 -11.02 -19.47 9.55
N LEU A 301 -10.30 -19.12 8.48
CA LEU A 301 -10.72 -19.42 7.12
C LEU A 301 -10.81 -20.93 6.88
N ALA A 302 -9.84 -21.71 7.35
CA ALA A 302 -9.85 -23.17 7.28
C ALA A 302 -11.07 -23.77 7.96
N GLN A 303 -11.49 -23.22 9.12
CA GLN A 303 -12.69 -23.64 9.84
C GLN A 303 -13.98 -23.27 9.10
N ILE A 304 -14.05 -22.05 8.53
CA ILE A 304 -15.25 -21.58 7.81
C ILE A 304 -15.53 -22.43 6.57
N ILE A 305 -14.49 -22.82 5.84
CA ILE A 305 -14.64 -23.57 4.58
C ILE A 305 -14.43 -25.07 4.75
N GLU A 306 -14.20 -25.53 5.98
CA GLU A 306 -14.02 -26.96 6.32
C GLU A 306 -12.90 -27.64 5.54
N LEU A 307 -11.79 -26.95 5.31
CA LEU A 307 -10.58 -27.48 4.67
C LEU A 307 -9.46 -27.74 5.67
N ASP A 308 -8.63 -28.72 5.37
CA ASP A 308 -7.37 -28.85 6.07
C ASP A 308 -6.37 -27.76 5.63
N PHE A 309 -5.30 -27.60 6.42
CA PHE A 309 -4.35 -26.51 6.20
C PHE A 309 -3.61 -26.60 4.84
N LYS A 310 -3.30 -27.80 4.38
CA LYS A 310 -2.61 -28.02 3.10
C LYS A 310 -3.52 -27.74 1.92
N GLU A 311 -4.78 -28.14 2.03
CA GLU A 311 -5.80 -27.86 1.01
C GLU A 311 -6.08 -26.37 0.92
N LEU A 312 -6.14 -25.68 2.06
CA LEU A 312 -6.30 -24.23 2.11
C LEU A 312 -5.10 -23.51 1.48
N GLU A 313 -3.86 -23.86 1.85
CA GLU A 313 -2.66 -23.27 1.25
C GLU A 313 -2.67 -23.45 -0.26
N LYS A 314 -2.94 -24.65 -0.75
CA LYS A 314 -3.02 -24.95 -2.18
C LYS A 314 -4.13 -24.15 -2.87
N ALA A 315 -5.29 -24.00 -2.21
CA ALA A 315 -6.40 -23.21 -2.76
C ALA A 315 -6.06 -21.72 -2.87
N ILE A 316 -5.34 -21.17 -1.89
CA ILE A 316 -4.86 -19.77 -1.92
C ILE A 316 -3.76 -19.60 -2.97
N GLU A 317 -2.78 -20.48 -3.00
CA GLU A 317 -1.74 -20.46 -4.03
C GLU A 317 -2.31 -20.52 -5.45
N ASN A 318 -3.40 -21.25 -5.65
CA ASN A 318 -4.09 -21.33 -6.94
C ASN A 318 -4.98 -20.13 -7.24
N ASN A 319 -5.06 -19.15 -6.35
CA ASN A 319 -5.86 -17.96 -6.52
C ASN A 319 -4.98 -16.72 -6.67
N TYR A 320 -4.94 -16.15 -7.86
CA TYR A 320 -4.14 -14.94 -8.13
C TYR A 320 -4.51 -13.77 -7.23
N PHE A 321 -5.80 -13.60 -6.93
CA PHE A 321 -6.29 -12.44 -6.19
C PHE A 321 -5.95 -12.50 -4.70
N LEU A 322 -5.50 -13.65 -4.19
CA LEU A 322 -5.23 -13.86 -2.76
C LEU A 322 -3.74 -14.01 -2.47
N GLU A 323 -3.36 -13.62 -1.27
CA GLU A 323 -2.04 -13.91 -0.70
C GLU A 323 -2.15 -14.20 0.79
N VAL A 324 -1.18 -14.97 1.31
CA VAL A 324 -1.02 -15.17 2.76
C VAL A 324 0.10 -14.30 3.26
N ASP A 325 -0.19 -13.55 4.31
CA ASP A 325 0.77 -12.72 5.00
C ASP A 325 0.64 -12.85 6.51
N ASN A 326 1.67 -13.35 7.19
CA ASN A 326 1.68 -13.58 8.65
C ASN A 326 0.45 -14.39 9.14
N ASN A 327 0.14 -15.48 8.46
CA ASN A 327 -1.04 -16.33 8.73
C ASN A 327 -2.39 -15.62 8.50
N VAL A 328 -2.40 -14.57 7.72
CA VAL A 328 -3.62 -13.85 7.33
C VAL A 328 -3.80 -13.95 5.83
N VAL A 329 -5.00 -14.31 5.40
CA VAL A 329 -5.40 -14.31 3.99
C VAL A 329 -6.01 -12.97 3.66
N LYS A 330 -5.53 -12.36 2.59
CA LYS A 330 -5.97 -11.04 2.13
C LYS A 330 -5.94 -10.93 0.61
N LEU A 331 -6.53 -9.86 0.08
CA LEU A 331 -6.36 -9.52 -1.34
C LEU A 331 -4.91 -9.12 -1.61
N ARG A 332 -4.33 -9.70 -2.65
CA ARG A 332 -2.97 -9.37 -3.13
C ARG A 332 -2.86 -7.92 -3.57
N ASN A 333 -3.92 -7.42 -4.20
CA ASN A 333 -3.99 -6.03 -4.64
C ASN A 333 -5.42 -5.49 -4.42
N GLU A 334 -5.52 -4.45 -3.61
CA GLU A 334 -6.81 -3.80 -3.30
C GLU A 334 -7.48 -3.14 -4.52
N ALA A 335 -6.73 -2.84 -5.57
CA ALA A 335 -7.29 -2.32 -6.81
C ALA A 335 -8.34 -3.25 -7.45
N TYR A 336 -8.30 -4.55 -7.13
CA TYR A 336 -9.30 -5.51 -7.61
C TYR A 336 -10.60 -5.51 -6.82
N LEU A 337 -10.63 -4.93 -5.61
CA LEU A 337 -11.77 -5.07 -4.70
C LEU A 337 -13.10 -4.69 -5.35
N VAL A 338 -13.17 -3.47 -5.91
CA VAL A 338 -14.41 -2.96 -6.51
C VAL A 338 -14.89 -3.87 -7.65
N ARG A 339 -13.97 -4.27 -8.51
CA ARG A 339 -14.29 -5.13 -9.66
C ARG A 339 -14.71 -6.53 -9.22
N LEU A 340 -14.01 -7.12 -8.24
CA LEU A 340 -14.40 -8.41 -7.65
C LEU A 340 -15.78 -8.36 -7.01
N VAL A 341 -16.12 -7.28 -6.30
CA VAL A 341 -17.47 -7.09 -5.72
C VAL A 341 -18.54 -7.12 -6.81
N ILE A 342 -18.31 -6.43 -7.93
CA ILE A 342 -19.26 -6.38 -9.05
C ILE A 342 -19.43 -7.76 -9.68
N GLU A 343 -18.32 -8.40 -10.04
CA GLU A 343 -18.34 -9.70 -10.73
C GLU A 343 -18.92 -10.81 -9.83
N LEU A 344 -18.47 -10.92 -8.58
CA LEU A 344 -19.00 -11.92 -7.65
C LEU A 344 -20.47 -11.70 -7.29
N SER A 345 -20.98 -10.45 -7.39
CA SER A 345 -22.40 -10.16 -7.22
C SER A 345 -23.25 -10.65 -8.39
N SER A 346 -22.70 -10.73 -9.59
CA SER A 346 -23.39 -11.29 -10.76
C SER A 346 -23.57 -12.80 -10.65
N TYR A 347 -22.57 -13.52 -10.13
CA TYR A 347 -22.65 -14.97 -9.91
C TYR A 347 -23.73 -15.40 -8.91
N LYS A 348 -24.07 -14.55 -7.93
CA LYS A 348 -25.15 -14.84 -6.97
C LYS A 348 -26.54 -14.80 -7.60
N LYS A 349 -26.75 -14.11 -8.72
CA LYS A 349 -28.07 -13.99 -9.37
C LYS A 349 -28.46 -15.22 -10.17
N ASP A 350 -27.49 -16.02 -10.60
CA ASP A 350 -27.74 -17.20 -11.41
C ASP A 350 -27.88 -18.49 -10.58
N THR A 351 -27.71 -18.40 -9.25
CA THR A 351 -27.73 -19.56 -8.34
C THR A 351 -29.00 -19.62 -7.46
N TYR A 352 -29.99 -18.71 -7.67
CA TYR A 352 -31.28 -18.73 -6.95
C TYR A 352 -32.48 -18.84 -7.88
#